data_63d54b61b38cf314a701899eda222106
#
_entry.id   63d54b61b38cf314a701899eda222106
#
_cell.length_a   1.000
_cell.length_b   1.000
_cell.length_c   1.000
_cell.angle_alpha   90.00
_cell.angle_beta   90.00
_cell.angle_gamma   90.00
#
_symmetry.space_group_name_H-M   'P 1'
#
loop_
_entity.id
_entity.type
_entity.pdbx_description
1 polymer ?
#
loop_
_entity_poly.entity_id
_entity_poly.type
_entity_poly.pdbx_seq_one_letter_code
_entity_poly.pdbx_strand_id
1 'polypeptide(L)'
;MRVVLISDTHTRHKHLTSKGMGNLLQEGDLLIHAGDFSSVGQKGEVESFVKWLDQQSKNYTYGAIFIAGNHDRSFDPKYFREYEDSDLWGDFSHLEKPTWVRNILSDLKPGRSNVTYLENQEIVVNDLKIWGSPVTPWFYGEKWAFNKQRGADIKEVWDKIPSDTDIIVTHSPVIGRLDYIPSSREYVGCEELRNKVEEVKPILHVCGHIHEGYGESMVGGTVYVNASICDRFYDPVNKPIV
;
A
#
# COMPACT_ATOMS: atom_id res chain seq x y z
N MET A 1 13.45 -7.79 14.46
CA MET A 1 12.06 -8.05 13.98
C MET A 1 12.12 -8.53 12.54
N ARG A 2 11.44 -9.61 12.23
CA ARG A 2 11.34 -10.17 10.87
C ARG A 2 10.02 -9.70 10.26
N VAL A 3 10.08 -8.99 9.11
CA VAL A 3 8.91 -8.39 8.48
C VAL A 3 8.65 -9.07 7.15
N VAL A 4 7.42 -9.57 6.95
CA VAL A 4 6.98 -10.18 5.70
C VAL A 4 6.25 -9.13 4.88
N LEU A 5 6.69 -8.92 3.64
CA LEU A 5 6.28 -7.83 2.77
C LEU A 5 5.54 -8.39 1.54
N ILE A 6 4.35 -7.86 1.28
CA ILE A 6 3.53 -8.14 0.10
C ILE A 6 2.85 -6.86 -0.39
N SER A 7 2.48 -6.82 -1.66
CA SER A 7 1.70 -5.75 -2.29
C SER A 7 1.00 -6.27 -3.54
N ASP A 8 0.11 -5.50 -4.13
CA ASP A 8 -0.49 -5.75 -5.45
C ASP A 8 -1.01 -7.18 -5.59
N THR A 9 -1.84 -7.59 -4.64
CA THR A 9 -2.44 -8.93 -4.66
C THR A 9 -3.70 -9.01 -5.54
N HIS A 10 -4.33 -7.88 -5.92
CA HIS A 10 -5.44 -7.78 -6.88
C HIS A 10 -6.43 -8.94 -6.77
N THR A 11 -6.99 -9.15 -5.55
CA THR A 11 -7.89 -10.26 -5.19
C THR A 11 -7.26 -11.66 -5.18
N ARG A 12 -5.97 -11.80 -5.54
CA ARG A 12 -5.24 -13.09 -5.55
C ARG A 12 -4.62 -13.45 -4.19
N HIS A 13 -4.89 -12.71 -3.12
CA HIS A 13 -4.31 -12.93 -1.77
C HIS A 13 -4.44 -14.39 -1.29
N LYS A 14 -5.51 -15.11 -1.64
CA LYS A 14 -5.69 -16.52 -1.27
C LYS A 14 -4.68 -17.46 -1.94
N HIS A 15 -4.07 -17.05 -3.04
CA HIS A 15 -3.00 -17.80 -3.70
C HIS A 15 -1.81 -18.01 -2.75
N LEU A 16 -1.51 -17.00 -1.92
CA LEU A 16 -0.41 -17.04 -0.96
C LEU A 16 -0.57 -18.10 0.14
N THR A 17 -1.79 -18.59 0.36
CA THR A 17 -2.12 -19.56 1.43
C THR A 17 -2.87 -20.79 0.92
N SER A 18 -2.89 -21.01 -0.41
CA SER A 18 -3.61 -22.13 -1.01
C SER A 18 -2.94 -23.47 -0.73
N LYS A 19 -3.73 -24.49 -0.36
CA LYS A 19 -3.23 -25.84 -0.03
C LYS A 19 -2.45 -26.51 -1.16
N GLY A 20 -2.70 -26.13 -2.42
CA GLY A 20 -2.06 -26.75 -3.59
C GLY A 20 -0.65 -26.25 -3.89
N MET A 21 -0.28 -25.06 -3.38
CA MET A 21 1.04 -24.44 -3.60
C MET A 21 1.89 -24.36 -2.33
N GLY A 22 1.37 -24.81 -1.20
CA GLY A 22 1.94 -24.59 0.12
C GLY A 22 1.64 -23.18 0.63
N ASN A 23 1.99 -22.93 1.89
CA ASN A 23 1.91 -21.57 2.46
C ASN A 23 3.13 -20.78 1.98
N LEU A 24 2.92 -19.81 1.08
CA LEU A 24 3.97 -18.92 0.59
C LEU A 24 4.28 -17.78 1.58
N LEU A 25 3.32 -17.46 2.49
CA LEU A 25 3.60 -16.54 3.58
C LEU A 25 4.60 -17.20 4.55
N GLN A 26 5.74 -16.56 4.68
CA GLN A 26 6.80 -17.03 5.57
C GLN A 26 6.48 -16.67 7.03
N GLU A 27 7.13 -17.35 7.96
CA GLU A 27 7.11 -16.97 9.37
C GLU A 27 7.78 -15.60 9.56
N GLY A 28 7.19 -14.77 10.40
CA GLY A 28 7.68 -13.44 10.72
C GLY A 28 7.00 -12.87 11.95
N ASP A 29 7.44 -11.68 12.33
CA ASP A 29 6.88 -10.96 13.47
C ASP A 29 5.77 -10.00 13.06
N LEU A 30 5.85 -9.44 11.84
CA LEU A 30 4.90 -8.49 11.28
C LEU A 30 4.66 -8.78 9.80
N LEU A 31 3.40 -8.67 9.35
CA LEU A 31 3.01 -8.73 7.94
C LEU A 31 2.66 -7.31 7.46
N ILE A 32 3.24 -6.85 6.34
CA ILE A 32 2.90 -5.56 5.73
C ILE A 32 2.37 -5.79 4.30
N HIS A 33 1.22 -5.17 3.99
CA HIS A 33 0.65 -5.12 2.65
C HIS A 33 0.66 -3.68 2.12
N ALA A 34 1.40 -3.41 1.05
CA ALA A 34 1.65 -2.06 0.53
C ALA A 34 0.67 -1.60 -0.57
N GLY A 35 -0.60 -2.01 -0.48
CA GLY A 35 -1.68 -1.51 -1.34
C GLY A 35 -2.04 -2.40 -2.52
N ASP A 36 -3.12 -2.02 -3.24
CA ASP A 36 -3.69 -2.75 -4.36
C ASP A 36 -4.06 -4.20 -4.02
N PHE A 37 -4.84 -4.35 -2.94
CA PHE A 37 -5.36 -5.65 -2.53
C PHE A 37 -6.63 -6.05 -3.30
N SER A 38 -7.34 -5.09 -3.93
CA SER A 38 -8.54 -5.30 -4.73
C SER A 38 -8.27 -5.02 -6.22
N SER A 39 -9.21 -5.38 -7.09
CA SER A 39 -9.15 -5.04 -8.52
C SER A 39 -9.74 -3.65 -8.79
N VAL A 40 -10.83 -3.31 -8.12
CA VAL A 40 -11.53 -2.02 -8.30
C VAL A 40 -12.19 -1.50 -7.02
N GLY A 41 -11.89 -2.08 -5.87
CA GLY A 41 -12.43 -1.65 -4.58
C GLY A 41 -13.88 -2.03 -4.32
N GLN A 42 -14.40 -3.09 -4.97
CA GLN A 42 -15.76 -3.56 -4.70
C GLN A 42 -15.87 -4.15 -3.30
N LYS A 43 -17.05 -4.01 -2.68
CA LYS A 43 -17.32 -4.46 -1.31
C LYS A 43 -16.89 -5.91 -1.07
N GLY A 44 -17.25 -6.83 -1.95
CA GLY A 44 -16.89 -8.24 -1.81
C GLY A 44 -15.39 -8.53 -1.92
N GLU A 45 -14.64 -7.75 -2.73
CA GLU A 45 -13.19 -7.84 -2.83
C GLU A 45 -12.52 -7.41 -1.53
N VAL A 46 -12.94 -6.27 -1.00
CA VAL A 46 -12.44 -5.70 0.27
C VAL A 46 -12.75 -6.62 1.45
N GLU A 47 -14.00 -7.08 1.58
CA GLU A 47 -14.40 -8.02 2.65
C GLU A 47 -13.59 -9.33 2.59
N SER A 48 -13.36 -9.86 1.37
CA SER A 48 -12.55 -11.06 1.19
C SER A 48 -11.11 -10.86 1.64
N PHE A 49 -10.49 -9.73 1.27
CA PHE A 49 -9.13 -9.40 1.64
C PHE A 49 -8.98 -9.18 3.14
N VAL A 50 -9.83 -8.33 3.73
CA VAL A 50 -9.75 -8.00 5.17
C VAL A 50 -9.95 -9.25 6.03
N LYS A 51 -10.91 -10.09 5.68
CA LYS A 51 -11.12 -11.37 6.37
C LYS A 51 -9.91 -12.29 6.27
N TRP A 52 -9.30 -12.38 5.09
CA TRP A 52 -8.07 -13.17 4.90
C TRP A 52 -6.92 -12.58 5.71
N LEU A 53 -6.69 -11.25 5.65
CA LEU A 53 -5.61 -10.60 6.37
C LEU A 53 -5.76 -10.74 7.88
N ASP A 54 -6.99 -10.62 8.43
CA ASP A 54 -7.26 -10.86 9.85
C ASP A 54 -6.95 -12.31 10.26
N GLN A 55 -7.24 -13.27 9.40
CA GLN A 55 -6.86 -14.67 9.65
C GLN A 55 -5.35 -14.87 9.65
N GLN A 56 -4.63 -14.25 8.69
CA GLN A 56 -3.17 -14.38 8.61
C GLN A 56 -2.47 -13.63 9.73
N SER A 57 -2.96 -12.46 10.15
CA SER A 57 -2.36 -11.63 11.19
C SER A 57 -2.14 -12.38 12.52
N LYS A 58 -2.94 -13.41 12.77
CA LYS A 58 -2.84 -14.25 13.97
C LYS A 58 -1.58 -15.11 14.04
N ASN A 59 -0.88 -15.27 12.90
CA ASN A 59 0.39 -15.99 12.79
C ASN A 59 1.61 -15.08 12.99
N TYR A 60 1.39 -13.78 13.20
CA TYR A 60 2.45 -12.78 13.38
C TYR A 60 2.35 -12.15 14.76
N THR A 61 3.48 -12.05 15.46
CA THR A 61 3.56 -11.53 16.84
C THR A 61 2.93 -10.14 16.97
N TYR A 62 3.18 -9.29 15.96
CA TYR A 62 2.71 -7.90 15.92
C TYR A 62 1.55 -7.71 14.91
N GLY A 63 0.96 -8.81 14.43
CA GLY A 63 -0.18 -8.76 13.53
C GLY A 63 0.17 -8.32 12.12
N ALA A 64 -0.72 -7.54 11.51
CA ALA A 64 -0.56 -7.06 10.14
C ALA A 64 -0.87 -5.56 10.01
N ILE A 65 -0.13 -4.90 9.12
CA ILE A 65 -0.39 -3.51 8.69
C ILE A 65 -0.71 -3.53 7.20
N PHE A 66 -1.66 -2.70 6.78
CA PHE A 66 -1.90 -2.49 5.36
C PHE A 66 -2.20 -1.02 5.05
N ILE A 67 -1.90 -0.63 3.83
CA ILE A 67 -2.36 0.59 3.19
C ILE A 67 -3.26 0.24 2.00
N ALA A 68 -4.02 1.19 1.51
CA ALA A 68 -4.69 1.07 0.21
C ALA A 68 -3.73 1.40 -0.93
N GLY A 69 -4.13 1.13 -2.18
CA GLY A 69 -3.48 1.59 -3.40
C GLY A 69 -4.51 2.19 -4.36
N ASN A 70 -4.10 2.49 -5.58
CA ASN A 70 -4.97 3.17 -6.54
C ASN A 70 -6.15 2.31 -7.04
N HIS A 71 -6.06 0.99 -6.97
CA HIS A 71 -7.16 0.08 -7.27
C HIS A 71 -8.19 -0.04 -6.12
N ASP A 72 -7.82 0.30 -4.90
CA ASP A 72 -8.69 0.20 -3.71
C ASP A 72 -9.63 1.42 -3.59
N ARG A 73 -10.38 1.66 -4.65
CA ARG A 73 -11.12 2.89 -4.94
C ARG A 73 -12.09 3.32 -3.85
N SER A 74 -12.74 2.37 -3.19
CA SER A 74 -13.69 2.65 -2.11
C SER A 74 -13.04 3.22 -0.83
N PHE A 75 -11.72 3.19 -0.73
CA PHE A 75 -10.97 3.80 0.37
C PHE A 75 -10.70 5.29 0.14
N ASP A 76 -10.82 5.79 -1.10
CA ASP A 76 -10.72 7.22 -1.43
C ASP A 76 -12.12 7.83 -1.56
N PRO A 77 -12.53 8.72 -0.63
CA PRO A 77 -13.85 9.34 -0.67
C PRO A 77 -14.08 10.17 -1.95
N LYS A 78 -13.03 10.79 -2.49
CA LYS A 78 -13.10 11.57 -3.72
C LYS A 78 -13.48 10.67 -4.90
N TYR A 79 -12.80 9.52 -5.00
CA TYR A 79 -12.99 8.61 -6.11
C TYR A 79 -14.33 7.89 -6.08
N PHE A 80 -14.81 7.48 -4.92
CA PHE A 80 -16.05 6.70 -4.78
C PHE A 80 -17.28 7.46 -5.29
N ARG A 81 -17.29 8.79 -5.15
CA ARG A 81 -18.39 9.63 -5.62
C ARG A 81 -18.41 9.86 -7.12
N GLU A 82 -17.26 9.96 -7.76
CA GLU A 82 -17.17 10.15 -9.21
C GLU A 82 -17.78 8.98 -10.00
N TYR A 83 -17.93 7.82 -9.36
CA TYR A 83 -18.49 6.63 -10.01
C TYR A 83 -20.02 6.51 -9.82
N GLU A 84 -20.58 7.08 -8.75
CA GLU A 84 -22.03 7.05 -8.48
C GLU A 84 -22.79 8.25 -9.10
N ASP A 85 -22.11 9.42 -9.28
CA ASP A 85 -22.71 10.63 -9.82
C ASP A 85 -21.72 11.38 -10.73
N SER A 86 -21.72 11.02 -12.02
CA SER A 86 -20.79 11.58 -13.02
C SER A 86 -20.97 13.08 -13.33
N ASP A 87 -21.91 13.79 -12.69
CA ASP A 87 -22.31 15.16 -13.07
C ASP A 87 -21.96 16.25 -12.03
N LEU A 88 -21.22 15.92 -10.95
CA LEU A 88 -20.93 16.89 -9.89
C LEU A 88 -19.46 17.26 -9.78
N TRP A 89 -19.09 18.40 -10.35
CA TRP A 89 -17.85 19.14 -10.04
C TRP A 89 -18.06 19.93 -8.74
N GLY A 90 -17.32 19.62 -7.64
CA GLY A 90 -17.48 20.30 -6.36
C GLY A 90 -16.30 20.15 -5.41
N ASP A 91 -16.33 20.88 -4.29
CA ASP A 91 -15.40 20.71 -3.17
C ASP A 91 -15.65 19.36 -2.48
N PHE A 92 -14.67 18.49 -2.53
CA PHE A 92 -14.72 17.11 -2.01
C PHE A 92 -14.09 16.96 -0.62
N SER A 93 -13.66 18.06 0.01
CA SER A 93 -12.96 18.05 1.31
C SER A 93 -13.76 17.45 2.47
N HIS A 94 -15.11 17.39 2.33
CA HIS A 94 -16.05 16.88 3.34
C HIS A 94 -16.56 15.47 3.05
N LEU A 95 -16.05 14.79 2.02
CA LEU A 95 -16.50 13.44 1.67
C LEU A 95 -16.01 12.40 2.65
N GLU A 96 -16.90 11.51 3.00
CA GLU A 96 -16.60 10.35 3.84
C GLU A 96 -16.52 9.08 3.01
N LYS A 97 -15.65 8.15 3.45
CA LYS A 97 -15.64 6.78 2.90
C LYS A 97 -17.03 6.15 3.01
N PRO A 98 -17.40 5.23 2.10
CA PRO A 98 -18.65 4.50 2.19
C PRO A 98 -18.86 3.91 3.59
N THR A 99 -20.09 3.91 4.07
CA THR A 99 -20.44 3.42 5.43
C THR A 99 -19.90 2.00 5.68
N TRP A 100 -19.97 1.12 4.68
CA TRP A 100 -19.47 -0.23 4.82
C TRP A 100 -17.94 -0.30 4.96
N VAL A 101 -17.15 0.59 4.30
CA VAL A 101 -15.71 0.70 4.51
C VAL A 101 -15.42 1.20 5.92
N ARG A 102 -16.14 2.24 6.38
CA ARG A 102 -15.99 2.77 7.75
C ARG A 102 -16.28 1.69 8.80
N ASN A 103 -17.28 0.87 8.58
CA ASN A 103 -17.62 -0.27 9.48
C ASN A 103 -16.47 -1.28 9.50
N ILE A 104 -15.94 -1.69 8.34
CA ILE A 104 -14.79 -2.60 8.26
C ILE A 104 -13.61 -2.01 9.05
N LEU A 105 -13.22 -0.76 8.80
CA LEU A 105 -12.11 -0.11 9.50
C LEU A 105 -12.38 0.04 11.01
N SER A 106 -13.64 0.20 11.42
CA SER A 106 -14.00 0.22 12.83
C SER A 106 -13.84 -1.14 13.52
N ASP A 107 -14.01 -2.24 12.79
CA ASP A 107 -13.81 -3.59 13.30
C ASP A 107 -12.33 -3.98 13.41
N LEU A 108 -11.44 -3.26 12.69
CA LEU A 108 -9.98 -3.44 12.77
C LEU A 108 -9.31 -2.67 13.93
N LYS A 109 -10.08 -2.12 14.86
CA LYS A 109 -9.53 -1.39 16.01
C LYS A 109 -8.84 -2.32 17.02
N PRO A 110 -7.83 -1.80 17.75
CA PRO A 110 -7.16 -2.55 18.81
C PRO A 110 -8.14 -3.22 19.79
N GLY A 111 -7.88 -4.48 20.13
CA GLY A 111 -8.74 -5.31 20.96
C GLY A 111 -9.84 -6.08 20.20
N ARG A 112 -10.05 -5.80 18.92
CA ARG A 112 -10.95 -6.55 18.03
C ARG A 112 -10.19 -7.31 16.94
N SER A 113 -9.11 -6.73 16.43
CA SER A 113 -8.28 -7.31 15.38
C SER A 113 -6.80 -7.01 15.62
N ASN A 114 -5.92 -7.84 15.06
CA ASN A 114 -4.48 -7.61 14.99
C ASN A 114 -4.07 -6.94 13.66
N VAL A 115 -5.02 -6.33 12.96
CA VAL A 115 -4.79 -5.65 11.68
C VAL A 115 -4.93 -4.15 11.85
N THR A 116 -3.99 -3.39 11.32
CA THR A 116 -4.01 -1.91 11.31
C THR A 116 -3.99 -1.38 9.89
N TYR A 117 -4.92 -0.49 9.56
CA TYR A 117 -4.92 0.29 8.32
C TYR A 117 -4.22 1.62 8.55
N LEU A 118 -3.30 2.00 7.64
CA LEU A 118 -2.63 3.29 7.66
C LEU A 118 -3.00 4.12 6.43
N GLU A 119 -3.29 5.41 6.67
CA GLU A 119 -3.55 6.40 5.62
C GLU A 119 -2.99 7.76 6.05
N ASN A 120 -1.80 8.10 5.55
CA ASN A 120 -1.06 9.32 5.91
C ASN A 120 -0.85 9.47 7.42
N GLN A 121 -0.54 8.39 8.10
CA GLN A 121 -0.36 8.34 9.54
C GLN A 121 0.73 7.37 9.97
N GLU A 122 1.20 7.53 11.20
CA GLU A 122 2.19 6.65 11.79
C GLU A 122 1.58 5.72 12.85
N ILE A 123 2.28 4.61 13.10
CA ILE A 123 2.07 3.70 14.24
C ILE A 123 3.44 3.27 14.77
N VAL A 124 3.50 2.96 16.07
CA VAL A 124 4.69 2.35 16.68
C VAL A 124 4.43 0.86 16.91
N VAL A 125 5.33 0.02 16.41
CA VAL A 125 5.29 -1.44 16.58
C VAL A 125 6.66 -1.92 17.02
N ASN A 126 6.77 -2.49 18.21
CA ASN A 126 8.03 -2.97 18.78
C ASN A 126 9.16 -1.93 18.69
N ASP A 127 8.88 -0.72 19.18
CA ASP A 127 9.74 0.46 19.17
C ASP A 127 10.12 1.01 17.78
N LEU A 128 9.61 0.43 16.68
CA LEU A 128 9.80 0.95 15.33
C LEU A 128 8.63 1.84 14.93
N LYS A 129 8.93 3.02 14.43
CA LYS A 129 7.98 3.98 13.87
C LYS A 129 7.72 3.63 12.41
N ILE A 130 6.47 3.30 12.08
CA ILE A 130 6.03 2.91 10.76
C ILE A 130 5.05 3.94 10.26
N TRP A 131 5.34 4.60 9.14
CA TRP A 131 4.44 5.54 8.49
C TRP A 131 3.87 4.93 7.20
N GLY A 132 2.56 5.10 6.96
CA GLY A 132 1.88 4.51 5.81
C GLY A 132 1.02 5.48 5.02
N SER A 133 1.08 5.38 3.67
CA SER A 133 0.28 6.21 2.75
C SER A 133 -0.09 5.47 1.45
N PRO A 134 -1.36 5.56 1.00
CA PRO A 134 -1.80 5.01 -0.28
C PRO A 134 -1.47 5.90 -1.48
N VAL A 135 -0.98 7.12 -1.27
CA VAL A 135 -0.88 8.15 -2.30
C VAL A 135 0.10 7.78 -3.40
N THR A 136 -0.31 8.03 -4.65
CA THR A 136 0.50 7.86 -5.86
C THR A 136 0.61 9.18 -6.62
N PRO A 137 1.73 9.42 -7.35
CA PRO A 137 1.78 10.49 -8.33
C PRO A 137 0.68 10.31 -9.38
N TRP A 138 0.11 11.41 -9.83
CA TRP A 138 -0.90 11.38 -10.87
C TRP A 138 -0.39 10.70 -12.15
N PHE A 139 -1.19 9.75 -12.66
CA PHE A 139 -0.95 9.04 -13.90
C PHE A 139 -2.30 8.69 -14.56
N TYR A 140 -2.34 8.63 -15.89
CA TYR A 140 -3.45 8.17 -16.73
C TYR A 140 -4.86 8.64 -16.33
N GLY A 141 -5.06 9.96 -16.14
CA GLY A 141 -6.38 10.56 -15.94
C GLY A 141 -6.98 10.35 -14.56
N GLU A 142 -8.23 10.78 -14.37
CA GLU A 142 -8.90 10.87 -13.06
C GLU A 142 -9.53 9.55 -12.57
N LYS A 143 -9.17 8.43 -13.18
CA LYS A 143 -9.83 7.14 -12.92
C LYS A 143 -9.23 6.34 -11.76
N TRP A 144 -8.19 6.85 -11.09
CA TRP A 144 -7.46 6.13 -10.07
C TRP A 144 -7.52 6.83 -8.73
N ALA A 145 -7.78 6.06 -7.66
CA ALA A 145 -7.81 6.57 -6.30
C ALA A 145 -6.44 7.06 -5.84
N PHE A 146 -6.43 7.94 -4.85
CA PHE A 146 -5.24 8.46 -4.18
C PHE A 146 -4.22 9.18 -5.07
N ASN A 147 -4.60 9.54 -6.29
CA ASN A 147 -3.74 10.28 -7.20
C ASN A 147 -3.58 11.74 -6.76
N LYS A 148 -2.34 12.21 -6.74
CA LYS A 148 -1.94 13.57 -6.44
C LYS A 148 -1.04 14.13 -7.55
N GLN A 149 -1.22 15.42 -7.89
CA GLN A 149 -0.32 16.07 -8.85
C GLN A 149 1.11 16.11 -8.30
N ARG A 150 2.09 15.85 -9.18
CA ARG A 150 3.51 15.98 -8.85
C ARG A 150 3.85 17.43 -8.44
N GLY A 151 4.92 17.65 -7.73
CA GLY A 151 5.30 18.95 -7.20
C GLY A 151 4.63 19.25 -5.85
N ALA A 152 4.08 20.44 -5.68
CA ALA A 152 3.60 20.93 -4.39
C ALA A 152 2.47 20.08 -3.79
N ASP A 153 1.52 19.62 -4.60
CA ASP A 153 0.34 18.89 -4.13
C ASP A 153 0.73 17.55 -3.45
N ILE A 154 1.54 16.75 -4.11
CA ILE A 154 1.98 15.46 -3.53
C ILE A 154 3.01 15.66 -2.42
N LYS A 155 3.84 16.72 -2.51
CA LYS A 155 4.81 17.07 -1.48
C LYS A 155 4.16 17.32 -0.13
N GLU A 156 2.98 17.96 -0.08
CA GLU A 156 2.22 18.19 1.16
C GLU A 156 1.90 16.88 1.92
N VAL A 157 1.78 15.78 1.21
CA VAL A 157 1.57 14.47 1.83
C VAL A 157 2.88 13.96 2.45
N TRP A 158 3.97 14.04 1.68
CA TRP A 158 5.26 13.53 2.12
C TRP A 158 5.89 14.36 3.23
N ASP A 159 5.60 15.66 3.30
CA ASP A 159 6.04 16.54 4.39
C ASP A 159 5.49 16.11 5.77
N LYS A 160 4.41 15.30 5.79
CA LYS A 160 3.83 14.74 7.03
C LYS A 160 4.62 13.56 7.58
N ILE A 161 5.55 12.99 6.82
CA ILE A 161 6.40 11.88 7.30
C ILE A 161 7.35 12.43 8.38
N PRO A 162 7.29 11.92 9.63
CA PRO A 162 8.18 12.35 10.69
C PRO A 162 9.65 12.04 10.37
N SER A 163 10.56 12.90 10.82
CA SER A 163 12.00 12.76 10.55
C SER A 163 12.66 11.56 11.24
N ASP A 164 11.98 10.97 12.22
CA ASP A 164 12.42 9.81 13.00
C ASP A 164 11.66 8.53 12.66
N THR A 165 11.08 8.46 11.44
CA THR A 165 10.40 7.27 10.93
C THR A 165 11.41 6.18 10.55
N ASP A 166 11.23 4.97 11.07
CA ASP A 166 12.09 3.81 10.79
C ASP A 166 11.68 3.06 9.52
N ILE A 167 10.38 2.92 9.29
CA ILE A 167 9.82 2.21 8.12
C ILE A 167 8.80 3.10 7.41
N ILE A 168 9.00 3.32 6.12
CA ILE A 168 8.04 4.03 5.27
C ILE A 168 7.36 3.02 4.35
N VAL A 169 6.02 2.98 4.39
CA VAL A 169 5.18 2.13 3.53
C VAL A 169 4.37 3.04 2.62
N THR A 170 4.64 3.05 1.33
CA THR A 170 3.88 3.81 0.34
C THR A 170 3.41 2.89 -0.78
N HIS A 171 2.28 3.20 -1.43
CA HIS A 171 1.90 2.40 -2.58
C HIS A 171 2.84 2.68 -3.77
N SER A 172 3.13 3.96 -4.05
CA SER A 172 4.08 4.34 -5.11
C SER A 172 5.55 4.12 -4.71
N PRO A 173 6.41 3.65 -5.62
CA PRO A 173 7.87 3.69 -5.43
C PRO A 173 8.42 5.11 -5.51
N VAL A 174 9.65 5.30 -4.99
CA VAL A 174 10.44 6.50 -5.26
C VAL A 174 11.06 6.43 -6.65
N ILE A 175 11.25 7.57 -7.32
CA ILE A 175 11.89 7.59 -8.65
C ILE A 175 13.31 7.03 -8.61
N GLY A 176 13.64 6.19 -9.60
CA GLY A 176 14.95 5.57 -9.75
C GLY A 176 15.21 4.38 -8.82
N ARG A 177 14.17 3.84 -8.17
CA ARG A 177 14.26 2.68 -7.30
C ARG A 177 13.07 1.75 -7.53
N LEU A 178 13.29 0.61 -8.20
CA LEU A 178 12.28 -0.43 -8.43
C LEU A 178 11.00 0.10 -9.12
N ASP A 179 11.16 1.07 -10.00
CA ASP A 179 10.08 1.84 -10.65
C ASP A 179 10.23 1.92 -12.18
N TYR A 180 11.11 1.10 -12.75
CA TYR A 180 11.35 1.09 -14.20
C TYR A 180 10.32 0.26 -14.94
N ILE A 181 9.69 0.87 -15.96
CA ILE A 181 8.75 0.20 -16.86
C ILE A 181 9.44 -0.11 -18.18
N PRO A 182 9.75 -1.39 -18.50
CA PRO A 182 10.49 -1.76 -19.71
C PRO A 182 9.79 -1.38 -21.01
N SER A 183 8.46 -1.39 -21.04
CA SER A 183 7.67 -1.11 -22.26
C SER A 183 7.73 0.35 -22.70
N SER A 184 7.72 1.29 -21.74
CA SER A 184 7.87 2.74 -22.01
C SER A 184 9.31 3.22 -21.89
N ARG A 185 10.20 2.42 -21.27
CA ARG A 185 11.59 2.77 -20.93
C ARG A 185 11.70 3.96 -19.98
N GLU A 186 10.77 4.07 -19.04
CA GLU A 186 10.65 5.19 -18.12
C GLU A 186 10.79 4.73 -16.67
N TYR A 187 11.32 5.63 -15.82
CA TYR A 187 11.22 5.58 -14.38
C TYR A 187 10.03 6.44 -13.97
N VAL A 188 9.07 5.86 -13.26
CA VAL A 188 7.75 6.47 -13.02
C VAL A 188 7.46 6.79 -11.57
N GLY A 189 8.37 6.45 -10.66
CA GLY A 189 8.25 6.72 -9.23
C GLY A 189 8.11 8.21 -8.90
N CYS A 190 7.98 8.51 -7.62
CA CYS A 190 7.78 9.86 -7.10
C CYS A 190 9.11 10.54 -6.74
N GLU A 191 9.38 11.72 -7.32
CA GLU A 191 10.59 12.53 -7.02
C GLU A 191 10.49 13.14 -5.61
N GLU A 192 9.35 13.70 -5.26
CA GLU A 192 9.12 14.35 -3.97
C GLU A 192 9.22 13.32 -2.82
N LEU A 193 8.72 12.10 -3.03
CA LEU A 193 8.88 11.01 -2.08
C LEU A 193 10.34 10.61 -1.94
N ARG A 194 11.09 10.53 -3.06
CA ARG A 194 12.52 10.24 -3.01
C ARG A 194 13.27 11.25 -2.15
N ASN A 195 13.02 12.55 -2.38
CA ASN A 195 13.66 13.60 -1.59
C ASN A 195 13.37 13.44 -0.09
N LYS A 196 12.11 13.09 0.25
CA LYS A 196 11.72 12.87 1.65
C LYS A 196 12.35 11.62 2.25
N VAL A 197 12.40 10.50 1.52
CA VAL A 197 13.05 9.26 1.98
C VAL A 197 14.56 9.48 2.17
N GLU A 198 15.22 10.23 1.28
CA GLU A 198 16.65 10.58 1.40
C GLU A 198 16.91 11.55 2.57
N GLU A 199 15.93 12.39 2.96
CA GLU A 199 15.98 13.25 4.15
C GLU A 199 15.84 12.42 5.44
N VAL A 200 14.79 11.59 5.53
CA VAL A 200 14.45 10.77 6.72
C VAL A 200 15.45 9.64 6.93
N LYS A 201 15.91 9.00 5.86
CA LYS A 201 16.81 7.83 5.87
C LYS A 201 16.27 6.66 6.69
N PRO A 202 15.04 6.19 6.41
CA PRO A 202 14.49 5.05 7.11
C PRO A 202 15.35 3.80 6.86
N ILE A 203 15.25 2.82 7.74
CA ILE A 203 15.91 1.52 7.52
C ILE A 203 15.27 0.76 6.37
N LEU A 204 13.95 0.97 6.13
CA LEU A 204 13.18 0.26 5.12
C LEU A 204 12.14 1.19 4.46
N HIS A 205 12.09 1.16 3.13
CA HIS A 205 10.99 1.70 2.32
C HIS A 205 10.31 0.57 1.55
N VAL A 206 9.02 0.37 1.77
CA VAL A 206 8.21 -0.67 1.12
C VAL A 206 7.22 -0.03 0.18
N CYS A 207 7.12 -0.56 -1.04
CA CYS A 207 6.16 -0.11 -2.04
C CYS A 207 5.63 -1.27 -2.89
N GLY A 208 4.77 -0.94 -3.85
CA GLY A 208 4.26 -1.79 -4.91
C GLY A 208 4.02 -1.00 -6.19
N HIS A 209 2.80 -1.07 -6.76
CA HIS A 209 2.29 -0.28 -7.88
C HIS A 209 2.96 -0.56 -9.24
N ILE A 210 4.27 -0.58 -9.30
CA ILE A 210 5.02 -0.88 -10.53
C ILE A 210 5.42 -2.36 -10.47
N HIS A 211 4.58 -3.22 -11.01
CA HIS A 211 4.72 -4.67 -10.92
C HIS A 211 6.04 -5.18 -11.48
N GLU A 212 6.54 -4.53 -12.56
CA GLU A 212 7.83 -4.86 -13.17
C GLU A 212 9.03 -4.55 -12.26
N GLY A 213 8.82 -3.74 -11.22
CA GLY A 213 9.84 -3.36 -10.26
C GLY A 213 10.03 -4.34 -9.09
N TYR A 214 9.27 -5.46 -9.03
CA TYR A 214 9.38 -6.43 -7.93
C TYR A 214 10.84 -6.77 -7.60
N GLY A 215 11.18 -6.71 -6.31
CA GLY A 215 12.51 -7.00 -5.81
C GLY A 215 12.97 -6.05 -4.71
N GLU A 216 14.28 -6.04 -4.47
CA GLU A 216 14.90 -5.24 -3.43
C GLU A 216 16.18 -4.55 -3.92
N SER A 217 16.50 -3.41 -3.31
CA SER A 217 17.77 -2.71 -3.52
C SER A 217 18.17 -1.94 -2.27
N MET A 218 19.47 -1.79 -2.01
CA MET A 218 19.97 -1.01 -0.88
C MET A 218 20.75 0.20 -1.37
N VAL A 219 20.37 1.39 -0.91
CA VAL A 219 21.06 2.65 -1.25
C VAL A 219 21.07 3.57 -0.04
N GLY A 220 22.24 4.12 0.29
CA GLY A 220 22.41 5.10 1.36
C GLY A 220 22.06 4.58 2.77
N GLY A 221 22.01 3.25 2.97
CA GLY A 221 21.63 2.63 4.24
C GLY A 221 20.14 2.28 4.32
N THR A 222 19.30 2.74 3.39
CA THR A 222 17.89 2.36 3.27
C THR A 222 17.75 1.13 2.36
N VAL A 223 17.00 0.12 2.82
CA VAL A 223 16.54 -0.99 1.98
C VAL A 223 15.24 -0.55 1.31
N TYR A 224 15.20 -0.61 -0.02
CA TYR A 224 13.99 -0.37 -0.82
C TYR A 224 13.44 -1.72 -1.27
N VAL A 225 12.14 -1.93 -1.10
CA VAL A 225 11.45 -3.15 -1.49
C VAL A 225 10.21 -2.80 -2.29
N ASN A 226 10.12 -3.33 -3.51
CA ASN A 226 8.85 -3.41 -4.23
C ASN A 226 8.32 -4.84 -4.05
N ALA A 227 7.23 -4.97 -3.29
CA ALA A 227 6.69 -6.24 -2.84
C ALA A 227 5.51 -6.76 -3.68
N SER A 228 5.37 -6.31 -4.94
CA SER A 228 4.26 -6.67 -5.84
C SER A 228 4.20 -8.17 -6.06
N ILE A 229 3.12 -8.81 -5.64
CA ILE A 229 2.89 -10.25 -5.82
C ILE A 229 2.50 -10.59 -7.25
N CYS A 230 1.67 -9.75 -7.87
CA CYS A 230 1.26 -9.94 -9.25
C CYS A 230 2.24 -9.32 -10.23
N ASP A 231 2.34 -9.91 -11.41
CA ASP A 231 3.01 -9.29 -12.57
C ASP A 231 2.09 -8.29 -13.28
N ARG A 232 2.56 -7.70 -14.38
CA ARG A 232 1.81 -6.73 -15.20
C ARG A 232 0.53 -7.28 -15.83
N PHE A 233 0.32 -8.60 -15.82
CA PHE A 233 -0.88 -9.27 -16.31
C PHE A 233 -1.83 -9.67 -15.17
N TYR A 234 -1.51 -9.25 -13.93
CA TYR A 234 -2.22 -9.59 -12.71
C TYR A 234 -2.17 -11.08 -12.34
N ASP A 235 -1.14 -11.80 -12.81
CA ASP A 235 -0.85 -13.16 -12.38
C ASP A 235 0.06 -13.16 -11.14
N PRO A 236 -0.27 -13.92 -10.09
CA PRO A 236 0.48 -13.94 -8.83
C PRO A 236 1.73 -14.83 -8.96
N VAL A 237 2.78 -14.30 -9.58
CA VAL A 237 4.02 -15.03 -9.91
C VAL A 237 5.14 -14.82 -8.91
N ASN A 238 5.07 -13.74 -8.12
CA ASN A 238 6.13 -13.37 -7.17
C ASN A 238 5.86 -13.95 -5.77
N LYS A 239 6.91 -13.97 -4.95
CA LYS A 239 6.85 -14.46 -3.56
C LYS A 239 6.89 -13.29 -2.58
N PRO A 240 6.34 -13.46 -1.35
CA PRO A 240 6.59 -12.50 -0.27
C PRO A 240 8.10 -12.31 -0.03
N ILE A 241 8.50 -11.05 0.23
CA ILE A 241 9.87 -10.69 0.61
C ILE A 241 9.96 -10.63 2.15
N VAL A 242 11.14 -11.00 2.72
CA VAL A 242 11.32 -11.07 4.18
C VAL A 242 12.64 -10.44 4.61
#